data_0310e5eb15e8f8034151f7b3ca95380a
#
_entry.id   0310e5eb15e8f8034151f7b3ca95380a
#
_cell.length_a   1.000
_cell.length_b   1.000
_cell.length_c   1.000
_cell.angle_alpha   90.00
_cell.angle_beta   90.00
_cell.angle_gamma   90.00
#
_symmetry.space_group_name_H-M   'P 1'
#
loop_
_entity.id
_entity.type
_entity.pdbx_description
1 polymer ?
#
loop_
_entity_poly.entity_id
_entity_poly.type
_entity_poly.pdbx_seq_one_letter_code
_entity_poly.pdbx_strand_id
1 'polypeptide(L)'
;MDTEAMYQRYVLAGAIRRDPGAVAELFTADGVLESPLVPAGHPFPPRLAGRDAIRRGLADYYARSTPRGGTVDGERSSLVLHHAGPDTLIAELDAAFTDAPPVSMVQVFRFRDGLIAHLRDYFHPDALG
;
A
#
# COMPACT_ATOMS: atom_id res chain seq x y z
N MET A 1 11.94 -16.67 1.37
CA MET A 1 10.71 -15.87 1.61
C MET A 1 9.92 -15.74 0.33
N ASP A 2 8.61 -15.92 0.40
CA ASP A 2 7.73 -15.72 -0.75
C ASP A 2 7.24 -14.26 -0.78
N THR A 3 7.90 -13.43 -1.57
CA THR A 3 7.58 -11.99 -1.68
C THR A 3 6.21 -11.74 -2.33
N GLU A 4 5.80 -12.60 -3.26
CA GLU A 4 4.47 -12.48 -3.89
C GLU A 4 3.36 -12.75 -2.88
N ALA A 5 3.51 -13.76 -2.03
CA ALA A 5 2.55 -14.05 -0.97
C ALA A 5 2.45 -12.89 0.03
N MET A 6 3.58 -12.25 0.35
CA MET A 6 3.60 -11.06 1.20
C MET A 6 2.87 -9.88 0.56
N TYR A 7 3.07 -9.69 -0.75
CA TYR A 7 2.35 -8.65 -1.49
C TYR A 7 0.84 -8.89 -1.44
N GLN A 8 0.40 -10.13 -1.66
CA GLN A 8 -1.02 -10.49 -1.60
C GLN A 8 -1.61 -10.23 -0.21
N ARG A 9 -0.87 -10.53 0.84
CA ARG A 9 -1.30 -10.23 2.22
C ARG A 9 -1.45 -8.74 2.45
N TYR A 10 -0.53 -7.94 1.92
CA TYR A 10 -0.57 -6.49 2.05
C TYR A 10 -1.82 -5.93 1.36
N VAL A 11 -2.09 -6.36 0.14
CA VAL A 11 -3.27 -5.91 -0.62
C VAL A 11 -4.56 -6.30 0.11
N LEU A 12 -4.63 -7.53 0.61
CA LEU A 12 -5.81 -8.01 1.33
C LEU A 12 -6.05 -7.21 2.61
N ALA A 13 -5.00 -7.00 3.40
CA ALA A 13 -5.11 -6.27 4.67
C ALA A 13 -5.47 -4.80 4.48
N GLY A 14 -4.86 -4.14 3.49
CA GLY A 14 -5.02 -2.71 3.25
C GLY A 14 -6.14 -2.37 2.29
N ALA A 15 -5.93 -2.63 1.00
CA ALA A 15 -6.87 -2.19 -0.04
C ALA A 15 -8.25 -2.83 0.07
N ILE A 16 -8.31 -4.08 0.48
CA ILE A 16 -9.57 -4.84 0.52
C ILE A 16 -10.25 -4.72 1.88
N ARG A 17 -9.53 -5.06 2.95
CA ARG A 17 -10.12 -5.08 4.30
C ARG A 17 -10.01 -3.78 5.07
N ARG A 18 -9.11 -2.89 4.67
CA ARG A 18 -8.84 -1.62 5.37
C ARG A 18 -8.64 -1.85 6.87
N ASP A 19 -7.80 -2.84 7.19
CA ASP A 19 -7.50 -3.24 8.57
C ASP A 19 -6.12 -2.71 8.95
N PRO A 20 -6.03 -1.61 9.70
CA PRO A 20 -4.74 -0.98 10.01
C PRO A 20 -3.84 -1.86 10.88
N GLY A 21 -4.40 -2.65 11.77
CA GLY A 21 -3.63 -3.59 12.59
C GLY A 21 -3.02 -4.69 11.75
N ALA A 22 -3.80 -5.28 10.84
CA ALA A 22 -3.31 -6.33 9.94
C ALA A 22 -2.22 -5.82 9.01
N VAL A 23 -2.36 -4.60 8.48
CA VAL A 23 -1.30 -3.98 7.67
C VAL A 23 -0.04 -3.77 8.50
N ALA A 24 -0.16 -3.18 9.68
CA ALA A 24 0.99 -2.88 10.54
C ALA A 24 1.78 -4.13 10.92
N GLU A 25 1.10 -5.25 11.16
CA GLU A 25 1.74 -6.52 11.53
C GLU A 25 2.63 -7.09 10.42
N LEU A 26 2.44 -6.67 9.17
CA LEU A 26 3.28 -7.09 8.05
C LEU A 26 4.62 -6.35 8.01
N PHE A 27 4.79 -5.30 8.80
CA PHE A 27 6.01 -4.49 8.87
C PHE A 27 6.90 -4.93 10.03
N THR A 28 8.20 -4.68 9.89
CA THR A 28 9.13 -4.77 11.02
C THR A 28 8.77 -3.72 12.07
N ALA A 29 9.23 -3.90 13.30
CA ALA A 29 8.94 -2.94 14.39
C ALA A 29 9.35 -1.52 14.05
N ASP A 30 10.46 -1.36 13.30
CA ASP A 30 10.99 -0.08 12.83
C ASP A 30 10.65 0.20 11.34
N GLY A 31 9.72 -0.55 10.77
CA GLY A 31 9.35 -0.44 9.37
C GLY A 31 8.81 0.94 9.00
N VAL A 32 8.98 1.31 7.74
CA VAL A 32 8.57 2.63 7.23
C VAL A 32 7.64 2.45 6.05
N LEU A 33 6.51 3.15 6.09
CA LEU A 33 5.61 3.32 4.96
C LEU A 33 5.67 4.77 4.53
N GLU A 34 6.09 5.02 3.28
CA GLU A 34 6.12 6.38 2.76
C GLU A 34 5.52 6.48 1.36
N SER A 35 4.92 7.63 1.10
CA SER A 35 4.30 7.96 -0.18
C SER A 35 4.87 9.29 -0.64
N PRO A 36 5.99 9.26 -1.40
CA PRO A 36 6.79 10.46 -1.66
C PRO A 36 6.08 11.56 -2.45
N LEU A 37 5.02 11.21 -3.21
CA LEU A 37 4.29 12.18 -4.01
C LEU A 37 3.16 12.87 -3.23
N VAL A 38 2.86 12.41 -2.03
CA VAL A 38 1.79 12.99 -1.21
C VAL A 38 2.32 14.23 -0.50
N PRO A 39 1.67 15.39 -0.68
CA PRO A 39 2.09 16.61 -0.01
C PRO A 39 1.70 16.63 1.46
N ALA A 40 2.38 17.47 2.23
CA ALA A 40 2.02 17.71 3.63
C ALA A 40 0.57 18.23 3.71
N GLY A 41 -0.19 17.76 4.70
CA GLY A 41 -1.58 18.15 4.88
C GLY A 41 -2.60 17.32 4.11
N HIS A 42 -2.16 16.43 3.23
CA HIS A 42 -3.04 15.48 2.57
C HIS A 42 -3.59 14.46 3.59
N PRO A 43 -4.86 13.99 3.44
CA PRO A 43 -5.43 12.98 4.35
C PRO A 43 -4.60 11.71 4.47
N PHE A 44 -4.00 11.25 3.36
CA PHE A 44 -3.06 10.14 3.42
C PHE A 44 -1.70 10.66 3.89
N PRO A 45 -1.11 10.08 4.95
CA PRO A 45 0.16 10.58 5.49
C PRO A 45 1.32 10.28 4.55
N PRO A 46 2.23 11.26 4.31
CA PRO A 46 3.36 11.04 3.40
C PRO A 46 4.43 10.09 3.96
N ARG A 47 4.52 9.95 5.28
CA ARG A 47 5.50 9.05 5.90
C ARG A 47 5.06 8.63 7.30
N LEU A 48 5.10 7.32 7.54
CA LEU A 48 4.84 6.72 8.84
C LEU A 48 6.04 5.84 9.20
N ALA A 49 6.72 6.18 10.28
CA ALA A 49 7.91 5.47 10.73
C ALA A 49 7.62 4.66 11.98
N GLY A 50 7.78 3.34 11.88
CA GLY A 50 7.51 2.39 12.94
C GLY A 50 6.13 1.75 12.83
N ARG A 51 6.04 0.49 13.26
CA ARG A 51 4.79 -0.31 13.19
C ARG A 51 3.62 0.38 13.87
N ASP A 52 3.84 0.97 15.06
CA ASP A 52 2.77 1.64 15.79
C ASP A 52 2.29 2.90 15.08
N ALA A 53 3.20 3.68 14.49
CA ALA A 53 2.84 4.85 13.71
C ALA A 53 2.07 4.46 12.45
N ILE A 54 2.45 3.35 11.80
CA ILE A 54 1.72 2.82 10.64
C ILE A 54 0.30 2.45 11.03
N ARG A 55 0.12 1.72 12.13
CA ARG A 55 -1.22 1.34 12.61
C ARG A 55 -2.08 2.56 12.90
N ARG A 56 -1.56 3.51 13.64
CA ARG A 56 -2.32 4.71 14.02
C ARG A 56 -2.62 5.61 12.83
N GLY A 57 -1.64 5.81 11.97
CA GLY A 57 -1.81 6.66 10.78
C GLY A 57 -2.81 6.09 9.80
N LEU A 58 -2.78 4.78 9.55
CA LEU A 58 -3.76 4.13 8.69
C LEU A 58 -5.14 4.07 9.33
N ALA A 59 -5.23 3.85 10.64
CA ALA A 59 -6.52 3.89 11.34
C ALA A 59 -7.18 5.26 11.19
N ASP A 60 -6.42 6.33 11.37
CA ASP A 60 -6.89 7.69 11.18
C ASP A 60 -7.33 7.97 9.74
N TYR A 61 -6.52 7.55 8.77
CA TYR A 61 -6.85 7.71 7.35
C TYR A 61 -8.14 6.93 7.00
N TYR A 62 -8.25 5.67 7.41
CA TYR A 62 -9.44 4.87 7.11
C TYR A 62 -10.70 5.42 7.77
N ALA A 63 -10.58 6.03 8.96
CA ALA A 63 -11.72 6.65 9.64
C ALA A 63 -12.21 7.92 8.94
N ARG A 64 -11.31 8.65 8.26
CA ARG A 64 -11.64 9.92 7.60
C ARG A 64 -11.93 9.78 6.12
N SER A 65 -11.67 8.64 5.51
CA SER A 65 -11.83 8.43 4.08
C SER A 65 -12.87 7.36 3.81
N THR A 66 -13.52 7.46 2.65
CA THR A 66 -14.41 6.41 2.16
C THR A 66 -13.62 5.50 1.21
N PRO A 67 -14.01 4.21 1.12
CA PRO A 67 -13.47 3.35 0.08
C PRO A 67 -13.70 3.96 -1.30
N ARG A 68 -12.77 3.69 -2.23
CA ARG A 68 -12.94 4.12 -3.61
C ARG A 68 -14.18 3.49 -4.21
N GLY A 69 -14.84 4.21 -5.13
CA GLY A 69 -16.13 3.83 -5.67
C GLY A 69 -16.16 2.50 -6.42
N GLY A 70 -17.14 1.67 -6.07
CA GLY A 70 -17.34 0.37 -6.67
C GLY A 70 -16.31 -0.65 -6.26
N THR A 71 -16.23 -1.73 -7.04
CA THR A 71 -15.27 -2.80 -6.84
C THR A 71 -14.13 -2.70 -7.84
N VAL A 72 -12.99 -3.31 -7.50
CA VAL A 72 -11.88 -3.47 -8.44
C VAL A 72 -12.33 -4.39 -9.58
N ASP A 73 -12.16 -3.93 -10.82
CA ASP A 73 -12.40 -4.73 -12.02
C ASP A 73 -11.11 -5.46 -12.39
N GLY A 74 -11.02 -6.74 -12.02
CA GLY A 74 -9.83 -7.53 -12.25
C GLY A 74 -9.49 -7.74 -13.72
N GLU A 75 -10.51 -7.77 -14.60
CA GLU A 75 -10.27 -7.96 -16.05
C GLU A 75 -9.62 -6.73 -16.69
N ARG A 76 -9.94 -5.54 -16.21
CA ARG A 76 -9.39 -4.28 -16.72
C ARG A 76 -8.19 -3.80 -15.90
N SER A 77 -7.84 -4.51 -14.83
CA SER A 77 -6.68 -4.20 -14.00
C SER A 77 -5.47 -4.99 -14.47
N SER A 78 -4.28 -4.46 -14.21
CA SER A 78 -3.04 -5.17 -14.51
C SER A 78 -2.05 -5.03 -13.36
N LEU A 79 -1.28 -6.09 -13.15
CA LEU A 79 -0.24 -6.14 -12.12
C LEU A 79 1.00 -6.82 -12.70
N VAL A 80 2.12 -6.15 -12.61
CA VAL A 80 3.42 -6.72 -12.98
C VAL A 80 4.33 -6.66 -11.76
N LEU A 81 4.88 -7.81 -11.38
CA LEU A 81 5.80 -7.91 -10.25
C LEU A 81 7.23 -8.10 -10.78
N HIS A 82 8.15 -7.30 -10.27
CA HIS A 82 9.57 -7.36 -10.61
C HIS A 82 10.37 -7.72 -9.36
N HIS A 83 11.18 -8.76 -9.47
CA HIS A 83 12.06 -9.17 -8.38
C HIS A 83 13.42 -8.51 -8.57
N ALA A 84 13.73 -7.52 -7.73
CA ALA A 84 14.99 -6.77 -7.79
C ALA A 84 15.96 -7.26 -6.72
N GLY A 85 16.28 -8.56 -6.75
CA GLY A 85 17.08 -9.23 -5.74
C GLY A 85 16.21 -10.01 -4.76
N PRO A 86 16.81 -10.69 -3.76
CA PRO A 86 16.07 -11.59 -2.87
C PRO A 86 15.14 -10.86 -1.90
N ASP A 87 15.41 -9.59 -1.61
CA ASP A 87 14.72 -8.84 -0.57
C ASP A 87 13.96 -7.61 -1.10
N THR A 88 13.82 -7.49 -2.42
CA THR A 88 13.14 -6.33 -3.02
C THR A 88 12.13 -6.79 -4.07
N LEU A 89 10.90 -6.30 -3.94
CA LEU A 89 9.82 -6.54 -4.89
C LEU A 89 9.30 -5.19 -5.35
N ILE A 90 9.13 -5.03 -6.66
CA ILE A 90 8.53 -3.84 -7.25
C ILE A 90 7.23 -4.26 -7.93
N ALA A 91 6.13 -3.63 -7.54
CA ALA A 91 4.81 -3.88 -8.11
C ALA A 91 4.38 -2.69 -8.96
N GLU A 92 4.08 -2.94 -10.23
CA GLU A 92 3.40 -1.97 -11.09
C GLU A 92 1.94 -2.36 -11.17
N LEU A 93 1.06 -1.51 -10.67
CA LEU A 93 -0.37 -1.79 -10.59
C LEU A 93 -1.15 -0.73 -11.33
N ASP A 94 -2.02 -1.18 -12.25
CA ASP A 94 -3.08 -0.37 -12.82
C ASP A 94 -4.40 -0.96 -12.34
N ALA A 95 -5.03 -0.32 -11.37
CA ALA A 95 -6.28 -0.79 -10.79
C ALA A 95 -7.46 -0.08 -11.44
N ALA A 96 -8.32 -0.82 -12.12
CA ALA A 96 -9.56 -0.32 -12.68
C ALA A 96 -10.71 -0.54 -11.69
N PHE A 97 -11.61 0.43 -11.61
CA PHE A 97 -12.76 0.39 -10.70
C PHE A 97 -14.06 0.49 -11.49
N THR A 98 -15.15 -0.03 -10.94
CA THR A 98 -16.45 0.01 -11.60
C THR A 98 -17.06 1.42 -11.62
N ASP A 99 -16.85 2.21 -10.56
CA ASP A 99 -17.48 3.52 -10.37
C ASP A 99 -16.49 4.66 -10.11
N ALA A 100 -15.23 4.51 -10.51
CA ALA A 100 -14.21 5.53 -10.34
C ALA A 100 -13.14 5.42 -11.43
N PRO A 101 -12.38 6.51 -11.70
CA PRO A 101 -11.26 6.42 -12.62
C PRO A 101 -10.20 5.43 -12.16
N PRO A 102 -9.44 4.83 -13.09
CA PRO A 102 -8.37 3.90 -12.72
C PRO A 102 -7.25 4.61 -11.95
N VAL A 103 -6.54 3.83 -11.14
CA VAL A 103 -5.39 4.30 -10.36
C VAL A 103 -4.16 3.53 -10.81
N SER A 104 -3.11 4.26 -11.19
CA SER A 104 -1.80 3.67 -11.48
C SER A 104 -0.86 3.94 -10.33
N MET A 105 -0.12 2.92 -9.91
CA MET A 105 0.84 3.06 -8.82
C MET A 105 2.04 2.14 -9.00
N VAL A 106 3.15 2.54 -8.43
CA VAL A 106 4.36 1.73 -8.32
C VAL A 106 4.70 1.62 -6.84
N GLN A 107 4.86 0.39 -6.36
CA GLN A 107 5.14 0.11 -4.97
C GLN A 107 6.48 -0.62 -4.87
N VAL A 108 7.40 -0.09 -4.09
CA VAL A 108 8.72 -0.68 -3.88
C VAL A 108 8.77 -1.23 -2.45
N PHE A 109 8.81 -2.56 -2.34
CA PHE A 109 8.87 -3.27 -1.08
C PHE A 109 10.30 -3.75 -0.81
N ARG A 110 10.82 -3.42 0.37
CA ARG A 110 12.07 -3.98 0.87
C ARG A 110 11.77 -4.77 2.12
N PHE A 111 12.23 -6.03 2.14
CA PHE A 111 11.93 -6.97 3.21
C PHE A 111 13.15 -7.23 4.08
N ARG A 112 12.89 -7.52 5.35
CA ARG A 112 13.89 -7.96 6.31
C ARG A 112 13.21 -8.91 7.31
N ASP A 113 13.83 -10.05 7.56
CA ASP A 113 13.32 -11.06 8.52
C ASP A 113 11.88 -11.49 8.24
N GLY A 114 11.52 -11.62 6.96
CA GLY A 114 10.21 -12.06 6.53
C GLY A 114 9.10 -11.01 6.62
N LEU A 115 9.44 -9.75 6.92
CA LEU A 115 8.49 -8.65 7.06
C LEU A 115 8.90 -7.48 6.17
N ILE A 116 7.99 -6.52 6.01
CA ILE A 116 8.26 -5.30 5.24
C ILE A 116 9.09 -4.35 6.11
N ALA A 117 10.32 -4.07 5.70
CA ALA A 117 11.16 -3.09 6.37
C ALA A 117 10.92 -1.68 5.84
N HIS A 118 10.61 -1.56 4.55
CA HIS A 118 10.38 -0.27 3.92
C HIS A 118 9.47 -0.46 2.71
N LEU A 119 8.41 0.32 2.65
CA LEU A 119 7.53 0.39 1.49
C LEU A 119 7.48 1.84 1.02
N ARG A 120 7.80 2.04 -0.26
CA ARG A 120 7.59 3.33 -0.93
C ARG A 120 6.48 3.15 -1.94
N ASP A 121 5.41 3.92 -1.78
CA ASP A 121 4.19 3.81 -2.57
C ASP A 121 4.04 5.07 -3.41
N TYR A 122 4.21 4.94 -4.72
CA TYR A 122 4.13 6.05 -5.67
C TYR A 122 2.78 6.03 -6.37
N PHE A 123 1.97 7.03 -6.11
CA PHE A 123 0.68 7.24 -6.77
C PHE A 123 0.38 8.73 -6.83
N HIS A 124 -0.51 9.11 -7.73
CA HIS A 124 -0.95 10.50 -7.79
C HIS A 124 -1.83 10.80 -6.58
N PRO A 125 -1.55 11.86 -5.80
CA PRO A 125 -2.29 12.13 -4.56
C PRO A 125 -3.80 12.26 -4.77
N ASP A 126 -4.23 12.83 -5.89
CA ASP A 126 -5.64 13.02 -6.20
C ASP A 126 -6.37 11.69 -6.46
N ALA A 127 -5.64 10.60 -6.68
CA ALA A 127 -6.24 9.28 -6.89
C ALA A 127 -6.93 8.74 -5.65
N LEU A 128 -6.58 9.21 -4.48
CA LEU A 128 -7.19 8.78 -3.22
C LEU A 128 -8.37 9.65 -2.75
N GLY A 129 -8.77 10.57 -3.58
CA GLY A 129 -9.85 11.49 -3.26
C GLY A 129 -9.38 12.71 -2.55
#